data_b4cae653295b4659607935df4475cb20
#
_entry.id   b4cae653295b4659607935df4475cb20
#
_cell.length_a   1.000
_cell.length_b   1.000
_cell.length_c   1.000
_cell.angle_alpha   90.00
_cell.angle_beta   90.00
_cell.angle_gamma   90.00
#
_symmetry.space_group_name_H-M   'P 1'
#
loop_
_entity.id
_entity.type
_entity.pdbx_description
1 polymer ?
#
loop_
_entity_poly.entity_id
_entity_poly.type
_entity_poly.pdbx_seq_one_letter_code
_entity_poly.pdbx_strand_id
1 'polypeptide(L)'
;PGEFVAIVGESGSGKTTLLNILASLDTPTAGKVLVDGKDFTMLRDNERAIFRRSNLGFIFQDFNLLDNFTIEDNIRLPLVLAGEDYKTMHAKVQPLAKQLGIEQLLNKYPYEVSGGQKQRAAVARALITNPRILLADEPTGALDSKAATNLLRQLREINKTGQTILMVTHSNVAASYADRVMFIKDGEVFHQIYRGDMTRSAMLDKICDAVTVLMRGGEESES
;
A
#
# COMPACT_ATOMS: atom_id res chain seq x y z
N PRO A 1 -9.33 11.31 4.41
CA PRO A 1 -9.95 10.00 4.17
C PRO A 1 -10.31 9.86 2.69
N GLY A 2 -10.21 8.64 2.14
CA GLY A 2 -10.57 8.35 0.76
C GLY A 2 -9.58 8.84 -0.31
N GLU A 3 -8.44 9.42 0.07
CA GLU A 3 -7.42 9.87 -0.86
C GLU A 3 -6.46 8.73 -1.22
N PHE A 4 -6.02 8.67 -2.47
CA PHE A 4 -4.92 7.81 -2.90
C PHE A 4 -3.65 8.67 -3.03
N VAL A 5 -2.71 8.49 -2.12
CA VAL A 5 -1.44 9.22 -2.08
C VAL A 5 -0.30 8.30 -2.51
N ALA A 6 0.56 8.76 -3.41
CA ALA A 6 1.83 8.11 -3.73
C ALA A 6 2.99 8.93 -3.15
N ILE A 7 3.96 8.24 -2.57
CA ILE A 7 5.22 8.80 -2.10
C ILE A 7 6.32 8.30 -3.02
N VAL A 8 7.02 9.25 -3.65
CA VAL A 8 8.10 9.00 -4.60
C VAL A 8 9.39 9.64 -4.10
N GLY A 9 10.52 9.00 -4.34
CA GLY A 9 11.83 9.53 -4.00
C GLY A 9 12.91 8.49 -4.28
N GLU A 10 14.17 8.92 -4.22
CA GLU A 10 15.33 8.07 -4.43
C GLU A 10 15.50 7.01 -3.35
N SER A 11 16.33 6.00 -3.61
CA SER A 11 16.71 5.03 -2.57
C SER A 11 17.38 5.75 -1.41
N GLY A 12 17.02 5.40 -0.18
CA GLY A 12 17.55 6.06 1.02
C GLY A 12 16.88 7.37 1.43
N SER A 13 15.93 7.92 0.67
CA SER A 13 15.24 9.18 1.00
C SER A 13 14.30 9.13 2.21
N GLY A 14 14.19 7.98 2.89
CA GLY A 14 13.39 7.84 4.11
C GLY A 14 11.97 7.30 3.91
N LYS A 15 11.56 6.91 2.69
CA LYS A 15 10.20 6.41 2.38
C LYS A 15 9.79 5.20 3.22
N THR A 16 10.67 4.19 3.30
CA THR A 16 10.41 2.97 4.08
C THR A 16 10.36 3.28 5.58
N THR A 17 11.22 4.17 6.07
CA THR A 17 11.17 4.65 7.46
C THR A 17 9.84 5.34 7.76
N LEU A 18 9.40 6.24 6.88
CA LEU A 18 8.11 6.90 7.01
C LEU A 18 6.97 5.88 6.99
N LEU A 19 7.00 4.91 6.08
CA LEU A 19 5.99 3.86 6.00
C LEU A 19 5.96 3.03 7.29
N ASN A 20 7.12 2.64 7.84
CA ASN A 20 7.22 1.89 9.08
C ASN A 20 6.68 2.68 10.29
N ILE A 21 6.94 3.98 10.36
CA ILE A 21 6.37 4.86 11.39
C ILE A 21 4.84 4.92 11.25
N LEU A 22 4.32 5.15 10.05
CA LEU A 22 2.87 5.17 9.78
C LEU A 22 2.22 3.81 10.05
N ALA A 23 2.98 2.75 9.85
CA ALA A 23 2.62 1.38 10.19
C ALA A 23 2.65 1.09 11.69
N SER A 24 3.12 2.01 12.52
CA SER A 24 3.41 1.78 13.94
C SER A 24 4.38 0.59 14.18
N LEU A 25 5.23 0.28 13.20
CA LEU A 25 6.33 -0.69 13.32
C LEU A 25 7.57 -0.03 13.90
N ASP A 26 7.71 1.28 13.70
CA ASP A 26 8.78 2.10 14.25
C ASP A 26 8.21 3.31 15.00
N THR A 27 9.04 3.96 15.80
CA THR A 27 8.67 5.15 16.59
C THR A 27 9.45 6.35 16.08
N PRO A 28 8.79 7.48 15.74
CA PRO A 28 9.49 8.67 15.34
C PRO A 28 10.32 9.22 16.52
N THR A 29 11.51 9.73 16.25
CA THR A 29 12.36 10.39 17.24
C THR A 29 11.70 11.67 17.78
N ALA A 30 10.92 12.34 16.95
CA ALA A 30 10.16 13.54 17.31
C ALA A 30 8.89 13.64 16.45
N GLY A 31 7.93 14.45 16.87
CA GLY A 31 6.68 14.64 16.17
C GLY A 31 5.59 13.65 16.61
N LYS A 32 4.46 13.65 15.89
CA LYS A 32 3.28 12.84 16.18
C LYS A 32 2.70 12.27 14.92
N VAL A 33 2.10 11.09 15.03
CA VAL A 33 1.28 10.51 13.97
C VAL A 33 -0.16 10.36 14.47
N LEU A 34 -1.07 11.04 13.78
CA LEU A 34 -2.47 11.06 14.14
C LEU A 34 -3.30 10.26 13.12
N VAL A 35 -4.12 9.35 13.61
CA VAL A 35 -5.15 8.68 12.82
C VAL A 35 -6.49 8.99 13.44
N ASP A 36 -7.37 9.64 12.70
CA ASP A 36 -8.65 10.17 13.20
C ASP A 36 -8.51 11.01 14.49
N GLY A 37 -7.46 11.85 14.53
CA GLY A 37 -7.19 12.72 15.68
C GLY A 37 -6.58 12.02 16.90
N LYS A 38 -6.40 10.70 16.87
CA LYS A 38 -5.73 9.95 17.94
C LYS A 38 -4.25 9.81 17.65
N ASP A 39 -3.42 10.23 18.60
CA ASP A 39 -1.98 10.07 18.55
C ASP A 39 -1.61 8.61 18.89
N PHE A 40 -1.07 7.88 17.92
CA PHE A 40 -0.64 6.51 18.13
C PHE A 40 0.86 6.35 18.39
N THR A 41 1.64 7.44 18.35
CA THR A 41 3.06 7.40 18.67
C THR A 41 3.32 7.05 20.14
N MET A 42 2.35 7.37 20.99
CA MET A 42 2.41 7.14 22.45
C MET A 42 1.84 5.77 22.89
N LEU A 43 1.36 4.95 21.95
CA LEU A 43 0.80 3.63 22.26
C LEU A 43 1.89 2.66 22.74
N ARG A 44 1.54 1.79 23.70
CA ARG A 44 2.37 0.64 24.13
C ARG A 44 2.36 -0.44 23.03
N ASP A 45 3.31 -1.35 23.05
CA ASP A 45 3.46 -2.38 22.01
C ASP A 45 2.20 -3.22 21.78
N ASN A 46 1.51 -3.62 22.84
CA ASN A 46 0.25 -4.35 22.73
C ASN A 46 -0.86 -3.51 22.08
N GLU A 47 -0.93 -2.23 22.42
CA GLU A 47 -1.90 -1.29 21.84
C GLU A 47 -1.59 -1.00 20.38
N ARG A 48 -0.29 -0.89 20.01
CA ARG A 48 0.16 -0.77 18.62
C ARG A 48 -0.24 -1.99 17.79
N ALA A 49 -0.08 -3.21 18.33
CA ALA A 49 -0.47 -4.43 17.64
C ALA A 49 -1.98 -4.48 17.37
N ILE A 50 -2.80 -4.09 18.35
CA ILE A 50 -4.26 -3.96 18.19
C ILE A 50 -4.59 -2.87 17.17
N PHE A 51 -3.92 -1.71 17.25
CA PHE A 51 -4.12 -0.59 16.33
C PHE A 51 -3.82 -1.02 14.88
N ARG A 52 -2.65 -1.64 14.62
CA ARG A 52 -2.30 -2.15 13.29
C ARG A 52 -3.37 -3.06 12.73
N ARG A 53 -3.74 -4.09 13.50
CA ARG A 53 -4.73 -5.09 13.07
C ARG A 53 -6.10 -4.48 12.75
N SER A 54 -6.51 -3.47 13.51
CA SER A 54 -7.86 -2.89 13.40
C SER A 54 -7.96 -1.73 12.40
N ASN A 55 -6.84 -1.08 12.04
CA ASN A 55 -6.88 0.15 11.26
C ASN A 55 -6.03 0.12 9.99
N LEU A 56 -5.07 -0.78 9.89
CA LEU A 56 -4.11 -0.80 8.80
C LEU A 56 -4.17 -2.10 8.01
N GLY A 57 -4.13 -1.99 6.69
CA GLY A 57 -3.88 -3.09 5.78
C GLY A 57 -2.51 -2.90 5.13
N PHE A 58 -1.78 -4.00 4.90
CA PHE A 58 -0.44 -3.96 4.34
C PHE A 58 -0.34 -4.76 3.05
N ILE A 59 0.23 -4.13 2.01
CA ILE A 59 0.62 -4.76 0.76
C ILE A 59 2.14 -4.58 0.61
N PHE A 60 2.87 -5.69 0.55
CA PHE A 60 4.32 -5.71 0.41
C PHE A 60 4.73 -6.04 -1.02
N GLN A 61 5.95 -5.68 -1.39
CA GLN A 61 6.55 -5.99 -2.68
C GLN A 61 6.64 -7.50 -2.92
N ASP A 62 7.08 -8.27 -1.91
CA ASP A 62 7.31 -9.71 -1.99
C ASP A 62 6.09 -10.54 -1.56
N PHE A 63 4.90 -9.95 -1.63
CA PHE A 63 3.60 -10.56 -1.28
C PHE A 63 3.47 -10.96 0.19
N ASN A 64 4.51 -11.48 0.82
CA ASN A 64 4.56 -12.00 2.19
C ASN A 64 3.42 -12.99 2.50
N LEU A 65 3.11 -13.86 1.54
CA LEU A 65 2.19 -14.98 1.76
C LEU A 65 2.93 -16.14 2.44
N LEU A 66 2.22 -16.86 3.29
CA LEU A 66 2.73 -18.05 3.95
C LEU A 66 2.56 -19.25 3.01
N ASP A 67 3.65 -19.85 2.58
CA ASP A 67 3.66 -20.92 1.57
C ASP A 67 2.97 -22.20 2.03
N ASN A 68 2.92 -22.45 3.34
CA ASN A 68 2.27 -23.62 3.94
C ASN A 68 0.75 -23.45 4.13
N PHE A 69 0.20 -22.30 3.78
CA PHE A 69 -1.22 -21.97 3.86
C PHE A 69 -1.80 -21.79 2.46
N THR A 70 -3.05 -22.19 2.28
CA THR A 70 -3.79 -21.89 1.06
C THR A 70 -3.96 -20.38 0.86
N ILE A 71 -4.36 -19.95 -0.33
CA ILE A 71 -4.71 -18.54 -0.59
C ILE A 71 -5.83 -18.08 0.34
N GLU A 72 -6.85 -18.93 0.58
CA GLU A 72 -7.92 -18.60 1.51
C GLU A 72 -7.43 -18.44 2.95
N ASP A 73 -6.55 -19.32 3.42
CA ASP A 73 -6.01 -19.25 4.78
C ASP A 73 -5.13 -17.99 4.96
N ASN A 74 -4.33 -17.65 3.94
CA ASN A 74 -3.57 -16.40 3.94
C ASN A 74 -4.48 -15.17 4.05
N ILE A 75 -5.60 -15.15 3.32
CA ILE A 75 -6.56 -14.04 3.36
C ILE A 75 -7.25 -13.97 4.73
N ARG A 76 -7.62 -15.12 5.32
CA ARG A 76 -8.29 -15.19 6.64
C ARG A 76 -7.39 -14.84 7.81
N LEU A 77 -6.08 -14.97 7.68
CA LEU A 77 -5.13 -14.86 8.79
C LEU A 77 -5.36 -13.65 9.71
N PRO A 78 -5.59 -12.42 9.21
CA PRO A 78 -5.87 -11.27 10.08
C PRO A 78 -7.14 -11.43 10.93
N LEU A 79 -8.16 -12.11 10.40
CA LEU A 79 -9.42 -12.37 11.12
C LEU A 79 -9.24 -13.44 12.18
N VAL A 80 -8.44 -14.49 11.90
CA VAL A 80 -8.05 -15.53 12.87
C VAL A 80 -7.35 -14.86 14.06
N LEU A 81 -6.39 -13.98 13.81
CA LEU A 81 -5.68 -13.21 14.83
C LEU A 81 -6.60 -12.22 15.59
N ALA A 82 -7.72 -11.83 15.00
CA ALA A 82 -8.75 -11.03 15.65
C ALA A 82 -9.73 -11.86 16.49
N GLY A 83 -9.67 -13.20 16.40
CA GLY A 83 -10.57 -14.11 17.13
C GLY A 83 -11.98 -14.20 16.52
N GLU A 84 -12.13 -13.90 15.22
CA GLU A 84 -13.41 -14.01 14.53
C GLU A 84 -13.79 -15.50 14.33
N ASP A 85 -15.09 -15.80 14.32
CA ASP A 85 -15.58 -17.15 14.07
C ASP A 85 -15.47 -17.53 12.59
N TYR A 86 -15.40 -18.85 12.33
CA TYR A 86 -15.20 -19.39 10.99
C TYR A 86 -16.28 -18.95 9.98
N LYS A 87 -17.55 -18.89 10.40
CA LYS A 87 -18.67 -18.53 9.53
C LYS A 87 -18.55 -17.09 9.06
N THR A 88 -18.21 -16.18 9.96
CA THR A 88 -17.95 -14.77 9.68
C THR A 88 -16.75 -14.62 8.76
N MET A 89 -15.65 -15.33 9.01
CA MET A 89 -14.46 -15.31 8.15
C MET A 89 -14.79 -15.74 6.72
N HIS A 90 -15.49 -16.86 6.55
CA HIS A 90 -15.88 -17.37 5.24
C HIS A 90 -16.78 -16.38 4.47
N ALA A 91 -17.75 -15.77 5.15
CA ALA A 91 -18.65 -14.79 4.55
C ALA A 91 -17.90 -13.52 4.06
N LYS A 92 -16.80 -13.14 4.70
CA LYS A 92 -15.97 -11.99 4.30
C LYS A 92 -15.03 -12.32 3.13
N VAL A 93 -14.49 -13.54 3.04
CA VAL A 93 -13.52 -13.93 2.01
C VAL A 93 -14.15 -13.96 0.62
N GLN A 94 -15.32 -14.56 0.47
CA GLN A 94 -15.94 -14.81 -0.84
C GLN A 94 -16.18 -13.54 -1.68
N PRO A 95 -16.82 -12.48 -1.13
CA PRO A 95 -17.04 -11.25 -1.89
C PRO A 95 -15.73 -10.58 -2.32
N LEU A 96 -14.74 -10.59 -1.43
CA LEU A 96 -13.44 -9.97 -1.68
C LEU A 96 -12.63 -10.74 -2.72
N ALA A 97 -12.63 -12.08 -2.65
CA ALA A 97 -12.02 -12.94 -3.65
C ALA A 97 -12.64 -12.72 -5.05
N LYS A 98 -13.96 -12.56 -5.10
CA LYS A 98 -14.69 -12.24 -6.34
C LYS A 98 -14.28 -10.87 -6.89
N GLN A 99 -14.27 -9.84 -6.05
CA GLN A 99 -13.87 -8.48 -6.43
C GLN A 99 -12.45 -8.46 -7.03
N LEU A 100 -11.54 -9.28 -6.51
CA LEU A 100 -10.14 -9.36 -6.94
C LEU A 100 -9.88 -10.43 -8.02
N GLY A 101 -10.89 -11.20 -8.42
CA GLY A 101 -10.80 -12.23 -9.46
C GLY A 101 -9.88 -13.38 -9.08
N ILE A 102 -9.95 -13.84 -7.82
CA ILE A 102 -9.14 -14.95 -7.27
C ILE A 102 -9.98 -16.07 -6.64
N GLU A 103 -11.29 -16.11 -6.85
CA GLU A 103 -12.18 -17.12 -6.26
C GLU A 103 -11.74 -18.57 -6.54
N GLN A 104 -11.33 -18.83 -7.79
CA GLN A 104 -10.87 -20.16 -8.22
C GLN A 104 -9.51 -20.54 -7.67
N LEU A 105 -8.84 -19.63 -6.97
CA LEU A 105 -7.50 -19.83 -6.42
C LEU A 105 -7.51 -20.11 -4.91
N LEU A 106 -8.66 -19.96 -4.24
CA LEU A 106 -8.76 -20.01 -2.77
C LEU A 106 -8.17 -21.29 -2.16
N ASN A 107 -8.36 -22.43 -2.82
CA ASN A 107 -7.84 -23.73 -2.37
C ASN A 107 -6.41 -24.04 -2.84
N LYS A 108 -5.76 -23.12 -3.58
CA LYS A 108 -4.39 -23.28 -4.04
C LYS A 108 -3.40 -22.73 -3.03
N TYR A 109 -2.17 -23.22 -3.12
CA TYR A 109 -1.05 -22.69 -2.34
C TYR A 109 -0.33 -21.56 -3.13
N PRO A 110 0.42 -20.68 -2.44
CA PRO A 110 1.14 -19.59 -3.11
C PRO A 110 2.06 -20.05 -4.24
N TYR A 111 2.74 -21.18 -4.11
CA TYR A 111 3.64 -21.72 -5.14
C TYR A 111 2.90 -22.23 -6.41
N GLU A 112 1.59 -22.41 -6.36
CA GLU A 112 0.76 -22.87 -7.49
C GLU A 112 0.19 -21.72 -8.35
N VAL A 113 0.42 -20.47 -7.95
CA VAL A 113 -0.20 -19.30 -8.58
C VAL A 113 0.85 -18.30 -9.06
N SER A 114 0.50 -17.47 -10.06
CA SER A 114 1.40 -16.47 -10.61
C SER A 114 1.68 -15.31 -9.64
N GLY A 115 2.75 -14.54 -9.86
CA GLY A 115 3.08 -13.36 -9.04
C GLY A 115 1.93 -12.36 -8.95
N GLY A 116 1.26 -12.05 -10.07
CA GLY A 116 0.09 -11.17 -10.07
C GLY A 116 -1.11 -11.74 -9.29
N GLN A 117 -1.27 -13.09 -9.26
CA GLN A 117 -2.29 -13.76 -8.44
C GLN A 117 -1.93 -13.72 -6.96
N LYS A 118 -0.65 -13.94 -6.61
CA LYS A 118 -0.13 -13.77 -5.24
C LYS A 118 -0.40 -12.35 -4.73
N GLN A 119 -0.11 -11.35 -5.54
CA GLN A 119 -0.30 -9.96 -5.14
C GLN A 119 -1.78 -9.62 -4.91
N ARG A 120 -2.70 -10.13 -5.73
CA ARG A 120 -4.14 -9.97 -5.49
C ARG A 120 -4.59 -10.66 -4.20
N ALA A 121 -4.02 -11.81 -3.86
CA ALA A 121 -4.27 -12.47 -2.58
C ALA A 121 -3.73 -11.63 -1.39
N ALA A 122 -2.54 -11.02 -1.54
CA ALA A 122 -1.99 -10.11 -0.55
C ALA A 122 -2.87 -8.85 -0.36
N VAL A 123 -3.42 -8.30 -1.45
CA VAL A 123 -4.42 -7.21 -1.40
C VAL A 123 -5.69 -7.66 -0.67
N ALA A 124 -6.22 -8.87 -0.97
CA ALA A 124 -7.37 -9.41 -0.26
C ALA A 124 -7.11 -9.53 1.24
N ARG A 125 -5.94 -10.09 1.62
CA ARG A 125 -5.51 -10.18 3.02
C ARG A 125 -5.45 -8.82 3.69
N ALA A 126 -4.95 -7.80 2.99
CA ALA A 126 -4.83 -6.45 3.53
C ALA A 126 -6.19 -5.77 3.74
N LEU A 127 -7.19 -6.11 2.92
CA LEU A 127 -8.52 -5.50 2.95
C LEU A 127 -9.54 -6.23 3.83
N ILE A 128 -9.27 -7.50 4.20
CA ILE A 128 -10.28 -8.36 4.85
C ILE A 128 -10.78 -7.82 6.20
N THR A 129 -9.96 -7.04 6.90
CA THR A 129 -10.31 -6.39 8.16
C THR A 129 -11.03 -5.05 7.98
N ASN A 130 -11.28 -4.63 6.73
CA ASN A 130 -11.83 -3.33 6.39
C ASN A 130 -11.01 -2.18 7.02
N PRO A 131 -9.71 -2.07 6.70
CA PRO A 131 -8.80 -1.13 7.34
C PRO A 131 -9.13 0.32 6.96
N ARG A 132 -8.80 1.27 7.83
CA ARG A 132 -8.94 2.71 7.56
C ARG A 132 -7.93 3.20 6.52
N ILE A 133 -6.73 2.62 6.53
CA ILE A 133 -5.64 2.98 5.64
C ILE A 133 -5.02 1.70 5.09
N LEU A 134 -4.85 1.67 3.78
CA LEU A 134 -4.10 0.65 3.07
C LEU A 134 -2.69 1.21 2.77
N LEU A 135 -1.68 0.60 3.36
CA LEU A 135 -0.28 0.93 3.15
C LEU A 135 0.30 -0.04 2.11
N ALA A 136 0.91 0.47 1.06
CA ALA A 136 1.49 -0.32 -0.01
C ALA A 136 2.96 0.06 -0.22
N ASP A 137 3.85 -0.90 0.01
CA ASP A 137 5.29 -0.74 -0.19
C ASP A 137 5.69 -1.42 -1.50
N GLU A 138 6.01 -0.63 -2.52
CA GLU A 138 6.38 -1.08 -3.86
C GLU A 138 5.47 -2.19 -4.41
N PRO A 139 4.14 -2.04 -4.40
CA PRO A 139 3.21 -3.15 -4.63
C PRO A 139 3.31 -3.78 -6.02
N THR A 140 4.02 -3.15 -6.94
CA THR A 140 4.23 -3.61 -8.32
C THR A 140 5.66 -4.07 -8.60
N GLY A 141 6.58 -3.96 -7.63
CA GLY A 141 8.01 -4.18 -7.86
C GLY A 141 8.38 -5.59 -8.30
N ALA A 142 7.63 -6.61 -7.87
CA ALA A 142 7.84 -8.02 -8.24
C ALA A 142 6.96 -8.50 -9.41
N LEU A 143 6.27 -7.58 -10.13
CA LEU A 143 5.29 -7.92 -11.16
C LEU A 143 5.77 -7.54 -12.57
N ASP A 144 5.35 -8.32 -13.56
CA ASP A 144 5.44 -7.89 -14.96
C ASP A 144 4.52 -6.68 -15.23
N SER A 145 4.77 -5.96 -16.33
CA SER A 145 4.08 -4.71 -16.67
C SER A 145 2.56 -4.87 -16.80
N LYS A 146 2.07 -6.03 -17.26
CA LYS A 146 0.63 -6.30 -17.41
C LYS A 146 -0.03 -6.55 -16.05
N ALA A 147 0.60 -7.37 -15.21
CA ALA A 147 0.13 -7.63 -13.85
C ALA A 147 0.17 -6.35 -12.99
N ALA A 148 1.24 -5.55 -13.09
CA ALA A 148 1.38 -4.27 -12.42
C ALA A 148 0.26 -3.29 -12.80
N THR A 149 0.00 -3.13 -14.11
CA THR A 149 -1.09 -2.26 -14.60
C THR A 149 -2.46 -2.72 -14.09
N ASN A 150 -2.73 -4.02 -14.07
CA ASN A 150 -3.98 -4.58 -13.59
C ASN A 150 -4.15 -4.34 -12.07
N LEU A 151 -3.08 -4.55 -11.29
CA LEU A 151 -3.10 -4.28 -9.86
C LEU A 151 -3.38 -2.80 -9.56
N LEU A 152 -2.69 -1.87 -10.24
CA LEU A 152 -2.88 -0.43 -10.03
C LEU A 152 -4.30 0.02 -10.37
N ARG A 153 -4.91 -0.55 -11.42
CA ARG A 153 -6.33 -0.32 -11.72
C ARG A 153 -7.22 -0.82 -10.60
N GLN A 154 -6.98 -2.02 -10.08
CA GLN A 154 -7.74 -2.56 -8.95
C GLN A 154 -7.60 -1.68 -7.69
N LEU A 155 -6.39 -1.24 -7.34
CA LEU A 155 -6.19 -0.31 -6.23
C LEU A 155 -6.95 1.01 -6.44
N ARG A 156 -6.97 1.53 -7.67
CA ARG A 156 -7.75 2.73 -7.99
C ARG A 156 -9.26 2.50 -7.84
N GLU A 157 -9.81 1.36 -8.27
CA GLU A 157 -11.22 1.03 -8.07
C GLU A 157 -11.55 0.85 -6.58
N ILE A 158 -10.68 0.21 -5.80
CA ILE A 158 -10.81 0.11 -4.35
C ILE A 158 -10.79 1.51 -3.70
N ASN A 159 -9.90 2.39 -4.12
CA ASN A 159 -9.86 3.77 -3.61
C ASN A 159 -11.17 4.53 -3.88
N LYS A 160 -11.79 4.37 -5.08
CA LYS A 160 -13.07 4.99 -5.43
C LYS A 160 -14.22 4.58 -4.50
N THR A 161 -14.11 3.44 -3.80
CA THR A 161 -15.10 3.05 -2.78
C THR A 161 -14.89 3.75 -1.43
N GLY A 162 -13.95 4.69 -1.35
CA GLY A 162 -13.64 5.47 -0.15
C GLY A 162 -12.45 4.97 0.65
N GLN A 163 -11.74 3.93 0.18
CA GLN A 163 -10.54 3.41 0.84
C GLN A 163 -9.39 4.42 0.72
N THR A 164 -8.81 4.83 1.84
CA THR A 164 -7.57 5.61 1.85
C THR A 164 -6.40 4.71 1.51
N ILE A 165 -5.56 5.11 0.54
CA ILE A 165 -4.37 4.35 0.13
C ILE A 165 -3.15 5.25 0.22
N LEU A 166 -2.10 4.76 0.88
CA LEU A 166 -0.77 5.35 0.85
C LEU A 166 0.19 4.35 0.21
N MET A 167 0.76 4.70 -0.93
CA MET A 167 1.66 3.86 -1.70
C MET A 167 3.05 4.50 -1.75
N VAL A 168 4.06 3.74 -1.36
CA VAL A 168 5.46 4.08 -1.61
C VAL A 168 5.88 3.41 -2.91
N THR A 169 6.50 4.16 -3.81
CA THR A 169 6.99 3.60 -5.07
C THR A 169 8.09 4.46 -5.71
N HIS A 170 8.99 3.81 -6.44
CA HIS A 170 9.93 4.47 -7.35
C HIS A 170 9.42 4.52 -8.80
N SER A 171 8.24 3.93 -9.08
CA SER A 171 7.64 3.91 -10.41
C SER A 171 6.76 5.13 -10.65
N ASN A 172 7.17 6.02 -11.58
CA ASN A 172 6.36 7.15 -12.02
C ASN A 172 5.00 6.70 -12.58
N VAL A 173 4.98 5.56 -13.28
CA VAL A 173 3.76 4.96 -13.80
C VAL A 173 2.82 4.55 -12.66
N ALA A 174 3.33 3.92 -11.60
CA ALA A 174 2.52 3.56 -10.44
C ALA A 174 1.99 4.82 -9.72
N ALA A 175 2.86 5.81 -9.48
CA ALA A 175 2.50 7.07 -8.86
C ALA A 175 1.40 7.83 -9.64
N SER A 176 1.38 7.69 -10.99
CA SER A 176 0.36 8.33 -11.83
C SER A 176 -1.07 7.84 -11.59
N TYR A 177 -1.30 6.79 -10.82
CA TYR A 177 -2.63 6.33 -10.41
C TYR A 177 -3.17 7.04 -9.17
N ALA A 178 -2.31 7.70 -8.38
CA ALA A 178 -2.68 8.40 -7.15
C ALA A 178 -3.42 9.73 -7.41
N ASP A 179 -4.14 10.24 -6.43
CA ASP A 179 -4.75 11.58 -6.46
C ASP A 179 -3.73 12.66 -6.14
N ARG A 180 -2.73 12.32 -5.31
CA ARG A 180 -1.63 13.19 -4.93
C ARG A 180 -0.32 12.41 -4.96
N VAL A 181 0.72 13.04 -5.47
CA VAL A 181 2.09 12.52 -5.42
C VAL A 181 2.93 13.46 -4.56
N MET A 182 3.61 12.87 -3.57
CA MET A 182 4.54 13.57 -2.70
C MET A 182 5.95 13.10 -3.02
N PHE A 183 6.85 14.02 -3.27
CA PHE A 183 8.26 13.74 -3.54
C PHE A 183 9.06 13.96 -2.26
N ILE A 184 9.77 12.90 -1.83
CA ILE A 184 10.66 12.95 -0.67
C ILE A 184 12.10 12.94 -1.13
N LYS A 185 12.87 13.90 -0.64
CA LYS A 185 14.32 14.00 -0.77
C LYS A 185 14.92 14.31 0.61
N ASP A 186 15.96 13.58 0.99
CA ASP A 186 16.71 13.79 2.26
C ASP A 186 15.80 13.83 3.52
N GLY A 187 14.75 13.02 3.54
CA GLY A 187 13.79 12.94 4.65
C GLY A 187 12.72 14.03 4.69
N GLU A 188 12.70 14.95 3.72
CA GLU A 188 11.76 16.05 3.67
C GLU A 188 10.80 15.94 2.44
N VAL A 189 9.60 16.49 2.59
CA VAL A 189 8.68 16.63 1.45
C VAL A 189 9.12 17.82 0.61
N PHE A 190 9.78 17.53 -0.52
CA PHE A 190 10.32 18.54 -1.41
C PHE A 190 9.26 19.18 -2.31
N HIS A 191 8.35 18.36 -2.86
CA HIS A 191 7.34 18.81 -3.81
C HIS A 191 6.08 17.96 -3.74
N GLN A 192 4.96 18.51 -4.20
CA GLN A 192 3.69 17.80 -4.28
C GLN A 192 2.94 18.13 -5.58
N ILE A 193 2.34 17.11 -6.17
CA ILE A 193 1.48 17.25 -7.35
C ILE A 193 0.10 16.69 -7.01
N TYR A 194 -0.92 17.47 -7.23
CA TYR A 194 -2.32 17.06 -7.11
C TYR A 194 -2.88 16.76 -8.50
N ARG A 195 -3.59 15.65 -8.65
CA ARG A 195 -4.18 15.27 -9.93
C ARG A 195 -5.27 16.27 -10.37
N GLY A 196 -6.21 16.64 -9.49
CA GLY A 196 -7.39 17.39 -9.88
C GLY A 196 -8.12 16.72 -11.05
N ASP A 197 -8.41 17.48 -12.10
CA ASP A 197 -9.09 17.01 -13.32
C ASP A 197 -8.15 16.43 -14.38
N MET A 198 -6.87 16.29 -14.07
CA MET A 198 -5.89 15.77 -15.03
C MET A 198 -6.15 14.31 -15.37
N THR A 199 -5.93 13.98 -16.64
CA THR A 199 -5.84 12.59 -17.08
C THR A 199 -4.63 11.90 -16.43
N ARG A 200 -4.63 10.56 -16.41
CA ARG A 200 -3.46 9.80 -15.90
C ARG A 200 -2.19 10.10 -16.72
N SER A 201 -2.31 10.30 -18.05
CA SER A 201 -1.16 10.65 -18.89
C SER A 201 -0.57 12.00 -18.50
N ALA A 202 -1.40 13.03 -18.38
CA ALA A 202 -0.95 14.37 -17.99
C ALA A 202 -0.33 14.38 -16.57
N MET A 203 -0.86 13.54 -15.67
CA MET A 203 -0.28 13.35 -14.33
C MET A 203 1.10 12.69 -14.42
N LEU A 204 1.26 11.65 -15.27
CA LEU A 204 2.54 10.98 -15.50
C LEU A 204 3.58 11.94 -16.06
N ASP A 205 3.22 12.76 -17.05
CA ASP A 205 4.13 13.73 -17.65
C ASP A 205 4.65 14.72 -16.59
N LYS A 206 3.75 15.28 -15.76
CA LYS A 206 4.15 16.17 -14.66
C LYS A 206 5.05 15.49 -13.61
N ILE A 207 4.79 14.19 -13.30
CA ILE A 207 5.65 13.44 -12.40
C ILE A 207 7.05 13.27 -12.99
N CYS A 208 7.16 12.93 -14.28
CA CYS A 208 8.44 12.79 -14.97
C CYS A 208 9.23 14.11 -14.99
N ASP A 209 8.56 15.23 -15.25
CA ASP A 209 9.18 16.56 -15.21
C ASP A 209 9.73 16.88 -13.81
N ALA A 210 8.93 16.66 -12.77
CA ALA A 210 9.35 16.90 -11.39
C ALA A 210 10.55 16.03 -10.98
N VAL A 211 10.55 14.74 -11.34
CA VAL A 211 11.69 13.84 -11.07
C VAL A 211 12.95 14.32 -11.78
N THR A 212 12.82 14.80 -13.02
CA THR A 212 13.96 15.34 -13.81
C THR A 212 14.57 16.57 -13.14
N VAL A 213 13.73 17.47 -12.61
CA VAL A 213 14.20 18.66 -11.87
C VAL A 213 14.91 18.26 -10.57
N LEU A 214 14.36 17.29 -9.84
CA LEU A 214 14.96 16.76 -8.60
C LEU A 214 16.36 16.19 -8.83
N MET A 215 16.56 15.42 -9.92
CA MET A 215 17.85 14.85 -10.28
C MET A 215 18.88 15.92 -10.66
N ARG A 216 18.48 16.94 -11.44
CA ARG A 216 19.41 18.03 -11.83
C ARG A 216 19.81 18.94 -10.69
N GLY A 217 18.91 19.23 -9.75
CA GLY A 217 19.22 20.05 -8.57
C GLY A 217 20.16 19.37 -7.58
N GLY A 218 20.40 18.06 -7.68
CA GLY A 218 21.39 17.32 -6.90
C GLY A 218 22.83 17.50 -7.44
N GLU A 219 22.99 17.68 -8.75
CA GLU A 219 24.32 17.84 -9.37
C GLU A 219 24.93 19.24 -9.14
N GLU A 220 24.10 20.28 -8.93
CA GLU A 220 24.58 21.64 -8.64
C GLU A 220 25.03 21.86 -7.19
N SER A 221 24.72 20.93 -6.25
CA SER A 221 25.13 21.02 -4.86
C SER A 221 26.45 20.28 -4.54
N GLU A 222 27.01 19.52 -5.48
CA GLU A 222 28.29 18.81 -5.36
C GLU A 222 29.45 19.46 -6.10
N SER A 223 29.27 20.62 -6.68
CA SER A 223 30.30 21.45 -7.35
C SER A 223 30.58 22.72 -6.52
#